data_6a69fe9147eab9d010a8c90fa9ee86d0
#
_entry.id   6a69fe9147eab9d010a8c90fa9ee86d0
#
_cell.length_a   1.000
_cell.length_b   1.000
_cell.length_c   1.000
_cell.angle_alpha   90.00
_cell.angle_beta   90.00
_cell.angle_gamma   90.00
#
_symmetry.space_group_name_H-M   'P 1'
#
loop_
_entity.id
_entity.type
_entity.pdbx_description
1 polymer ?
#
loop_
_entity_poly.entity_id
_entity_poly.type
_entity_poly.pdbx_seq_one_letter_code
_entity_poly.pdbx_strand_id
1 'polypeptide(L)'
;MPAGEIFVPARVAKVETIDPGEIRLVALTLPEVYESGGATYLVQDAMRPGNAFLAKPMGARTAKFRRRMYTRSNSSLTSPRVLETIINHTHEDRSDTSIWWQTDEIESLHRGEGTIDVRLAINPDGTHLDLFENSPHGEERNLRLEPDDQWPTMRYVAIALSTGITPFLAYLDYMQARDFGRVHDSLGCRLTLIVSVRHQKQLMQHEALLALARRFPHNFQYYPVLTREWPPDWPYGKGRMICASDTCEASRHIDLTPLLKIVPDLDRCHLRMCGNARCRDEIVQGLQQHSLEVLSFRSEVW
;
A
#
# COMPACT_ATOMS: atom_id res chain seq x y z
N MET A 1 14.84 -18.09 26.51
CA MET A 1 13.50 -18.06 25.91
C MET A 1 13.59 -17.24 24.66
N PRO A 2 12.99 -17.63 23.53
CA PRO A 2 12.96 -16.73 22.39
C PRO A 2 12.33 -15.41 22.82
N ALA A 3 12.95 -14.31 22.45
CA ALA A 3 12.50 -12.98 22.76
C ALA A 3 11.01 -12.87 22.37
N GLY A 4 10.13 -12.61 23.34
CA GLY A 4 8.68 -12.62 23.14
C GLY A 4 8.27 -11.47 22.21
N GLU A 5 7.38 -11.74 21.29
CA GLU A 5 6.78 -10.70 20.46
C GLU A 5 6.03 -9.70 21.36
N ILE A 6 6.21 -8.41 21.11
CA ILE A 6 5.51 -7.35 21.85
C ILE A 6 4.21 -7.02 21.13
N PHE A 7 3.09 -7.28 21.76
CA PHE A 7 1.77 -6.88 21.30
C PHE A 7 1.20 -5.79 22.21
N VAL A 8 0.55 -4.81 21.61
CA VAL A 8 -0.17 -3.76 22.33
C VAL A 8 -1.62 -3.71 21.89
N PRO A 9 -2.55 -3.36 22.80
CA PRO A 9 -3.97 -3.20 22.46
C PRO A 9 -4.17 -1.89 21.68
N ALA A 10 -4.62 -1.98 20.44
CA ALA A 10 -4.97 -0.86 19.60
C ALA A 10 -6.48 -0.63 19.58
N ARG A 11 -6.92 0.62 19.68
CA ARG A 11 -8.35 0.99 19.53
C ARG A 11 -8.68 1.26 18.08
N VAL A 12 -9.88 0.87 17.66
CA VAL A 12 -10.40 1.25 16.34
C VAL A 12 -10.78 2.72 16.37
N ALA A 13 -10.04 3.55 15.67
CA ALA A 13 -10.22 5.01 15.64
C ALA A 13 -11.07 5.49 14.47
N LYS A 14 -11.09 4.74 13.38
CA LYS A 14 -11.86 5.08 12.18
C LYS A 14 -12.30 3.81 11.47
N VAL A 15 -13.52 3.82 10.99
CA VAL A 15 -14.05 2.84 10.04
C VAL A 15 -14.75 3.63 8.92
N GLU A 16 -14.33 3.42 7.69
CA GLU A 16 -14.91 4.06 6.52
C GLU A 16 -15.23 3.01 5.47
N THR A 17 -16.48 2.89 5.09
CA THR A 17 -16.90 1.99 4.02
C THR A 17 -16.71 2.71 2.68
N ILE A 18 -15.78 2.21 1.86
CA ILE A 18 -15.47 2.73 0.52
C ILE A 18 -16.37 2.06 -0.51
N ASP A 19 -16.42 0.72 -0.50
CA ASP A 19 -17.34 -0.06 -1.32
C ASP A 19 -18.06 -1.08 -0.41
N PRO A 20 -19.38 -0.94 -0.21
CA PRO A 20 -20.13 -1.76 0.76
C PRO A 20 -19.92 -3.26 0.54
N GLY A 21 -19.51 -3.96 1.62
CA GLY A 21 -19.23 -5.39 1.61
C GLY A 21 -17.94 -5.80 0.87
N GLU A 22 -17.21 -4.86 0.26
CA GLU A 22 -16.00 -5.14 -0.51
C GLU A 22 -14.75 -4.44 0.03
N ILE A 23 -14.80 -3.12 0.27
CA ILE A 23 -13.62 -2.33 0.63
C ILE A 23 -13.93 -1.45 1.85
N ARG A 24 -13.09 -1.59 2.87
CA ARG A 24 -13.13 -0.77 4.09
C ARG A 24 -11.76 -0.19 4.40
N LEU A 25 -11.74 1.08 4.78
CA LEU A 25 -10.59 1.70 5.41
C LEU A 25 -10.78 1.62 6.92
N VAL A 26 -9.75 1.18 7.63
CA VAL A 26 -9.74 1.10 9.09
C VAL A 26 -8.48 1.76 9.62
N ALA A 27 -8.64 2.60 10.66
CA ALA A 27 -7.52 3.16 11.40
C ALA A 27 -7.54 2.65 12.84
N LEU A 28 -6.36 2.23 13.31
CA LEU A 28 -6.11 1.77 14.66
C LEU A 28 -5.23 2.78 15.39
N THR A 29 -5.63 3.20 16.58
CA THR A 29 -4.79 4.05 17.44
C THR A 29 -4.08 3.18 18.47
N LEU A 30 -2.76 3.24 18.45
CA LEU A 30 -1.88 2.57 19.41
C LEU A 30 -1.81 3.35 20.73
N PRO A 31 -1.53 2.70 21.87
CA PRO A 31 -1.23 3.38 23.12
C PRO A 31 0.01 4.28 22.96
N GLU A 32 0.20 5.20 23.87
CA GLU A 32 1.36 6.10 23.85
C GLU A 32 2.65 5.37 24.22
N VAL A 33 2.54 4.49 25.20
CA VAL A 33 3.66 3.74 25.75
C VAL A 33 3.38 2.24 25.78
N TYR A 34 4.45 1.47 25.84
CA TYR A 34 4.40 0.05 26.14
C TYR A 34 5.49 -0.33 27.13
N GLU A 35 5.31 -1.44 27.81
CA GLU A 35 6.28 -1.95 28.77
C GLU A 35 6.98 -3.20 28.23
N SER A 36 8.29 -3.25 28.39
CA SER A 36 9.11 -4.41 28.04
C SER A 36 10.33 -4.47 28.94
N GLY A 37 10.63 -5.66 29.49
CA GLY A 37 11.82 -5.88 30.32
C GLY A 37 11.88 -5.02 31.59
N GLY A 38 10.72 -4.54 32.07
CA GLY A 38 10.63 -3.65 33.24
C GLY A 38 10.89 -2.16 32.94
N ALA A 39 11.01 -1.77 31.67
CA ALA A 39 11.14 -0.39 31.23
C ALA A 39 9.95 0.02 30.37
N THR A 40 9.63 1.33 30.39
CA THR A 40 8.58 1.94 29.59
C THR A 40 9.18 2.62 28.37
N TYR A 41 8.59 2.39 27.19
CA TYR A 41 9.04 2.90 25.90
C TYR A 41 7.91 3.62 25.17
N LEU A 42 8.25 4.60 24.34
CA LEU A 42 7.28 5.25 23.44
C LEU A 42 6.98 4.36 22.23
N VAL A 43 5.69 4.12 21.98
CA VAL A 43 5.24 3.29 20.83
C VAL A 43 5.66 3.90 19.49
N GLN A 44 5.65 5.22 19.38
CA GLN A 44 6.04 5.91 18.15
C GLN A 44 7.45 5.57 17.66
N ASP A 45 8.37 5.26 18.60
CA ASP A 45 9.75 4.91 18.27
C ASP A 45 9.86 3.50 17.68
N ALA A 46 8.85 2.67 17.90
CA ALA A 46 8.74 1.32 17.34
C ALA A 46 8.10 1.27 15.95
N MET A 47 7.63 2.42 15.41
CA MET A 47 6.90 2.50 14.16
C MET A 47 7.69 3.22 13.08
N ARG A 48 8.05 2.51 12.01
CA ARG A 48 8.75 3.07 10.84
C ARG A 48 7.81 3.32 9.67
N PRO A 49 8.07 4.34 8.84
CA PRO A 49 7.30 4.60 7.62
C PRO A 49 7.42 3.44 6.63
N GLY A 50 6.32 3.15 5.93
CA GLY A 50 6.30 2.18 4.84
C GLY A 50 6.28 0.71 5.26
N ASN A 51 6.31 0.41 6.56
CA ASN A 51 6.24 -0.97 7.05
C ASN A 51 4.79 -1.45 7.13
N ALA A 52 4.59 -2.75 6.88
CA ALA A 52 3.36 -3.42 7.26
C ALA A 52 3.29 -3.57 8.79
N PHE A 53 2.09 -3.82 9.30
CA PHE A 53 1.89 -4.18 10.70
C PHE A 53 1.20 -5.53 10.81
N LEU A 54 1.43 -6.22 11.91
CA LEU A 54 0.77 -7.48 12.23
C LEU A 54 -0.29 -7.22 13.30
N ALA A 55 -1.55 -7.57 12.98
CA ALA A 55 -2.64 -7.52 13.93
C ALA A 55 -3.24 -8.91 14.16
N LYS A 56 -4.04 -9.03 15.23
CA LYS A 56 -4.80 -10.24 15.55
C LYS A 56 -6.31 -10.00 15.44
N PRO A 57 -6.85 -9.83 14.23
CA PRO A 57 -8.30 -9.80 14.05
C PRO A 57 -8.92 -11.15 14.37
N MET A 58 -10.22 -11.14 14.60
CA MET A 58 -11.00 -12.36 14.75
C MET A 58 -11.34 -12.94 13.38
N GLY A 59 -11.53 -14.23 13.29
CA GLY A 59 -12.11 -14.88 12.12
C GLY A 59 -13.62 -14.93 12.24
N ALA A 60 -14.35 -14.38 11.28
CA ALA A 60 -15.82 -14.29 11.31
C ALA A 60 -16.51 -15.65 11.43
N ARG A 61 -15.97 -16.68 10.77
CA ARG A 61 -16.53 -18.04 10.78
C ARG A 61 -15.98 -18.92 11.90
N THR A 62 -14.73 -18.67 12.29
CA THR A 62 -14.03 -19.53 13.25
C THR A 62 -14.08 -19.02 14.68
N ALA A 63 -14.48 -17.75 14.88
CA ALA A 63 -14.43 -17.04 16.18
C ALA A 63 -13.07 -17.19 16.89
N LYS A 64 -11.97 -17.24 16.10
CA LYS A 64 -10.61 -17.37 16.61
C LYS A 64 -9.75 -16.21 16.15
N PHE A 65 -8.93 -15.67 17.05
CA PHE A 65 -7.93 -14.68 16.68
C PHE A 65 -6.88 -15.28 15.73
N ARG A 66 -6.55 -14.52 14.69
CA ARG A 66 -5.59 -14.90 13.66
C ARG A 66 -4.56 -13.81 13.46
N ARG A 67 -3.30 -14.17 13.38
CA ARG A 67 -2.24 -13.23 12.99
C ARG A 67 -2.36 -12.93 11.52
N ARG A 68 -2.42 -11.65 11.17
CA ARG A 68 -2.45 -11.17 9.78
C ARG A 68 -1.59 -9.94 9.61
N MET A 69 -0.87 -9.91 8.50
CA MET A 69 -0.12 -8.73 8.05
C MET A 69 -1.07 -7.80 7.30
N TYR A 70 -0.93 -6.52 7.54
CA TYR A 70 -1.64 -5.45 6.87
C TYR A 70 -0.67 -4.40 6.38
N THR A 71 -0.83 -3.99 5.14
CA THR A 71 -0.06 -2.89 4.57
C THR A 71 -0.59 -1.57 5.13
N ARG A 72 0.30 -0.71 5.55
CA ARG A 72 -0.05 0.60 6.10
C ARG A 72 -0.33 1.60 5.00
N SER A 73 -1.37 2.43 5.14
CA SER A 73 -1.72 3.49 4.18
C SER A 73 -1.32 4.89 4.60
N ASN A 74 -0.81 5.07 5.81
CA ASN A 74 -0.33 6.36 6.34
C ASN A 74 1.12 6.28 6.82
N SER A 75 1.76 7.43 7.02
CA SER A 75 3.13 7.52 7.53
C SER A 75 3.15 7.72 9.05
N SER A 76 4.20 7.17 9.71
CA SER A 76 4.47 7.45 11.12
C SER A 76 4.99 8.88 11.36
N LEU A 77 5.45 9.59 10.34
CA LEU A 77 5.88 10.98 10.46
C LEU A 77 4.71 11.92 10.72
N THR A 78 3.58 11.66 10.06
CA THR A 78 2.37 12.49 10.18
C THR A 78 1.45 12.00 11.27
N SER A 79 1.43 10.69 11.52
CA SER A 79 0.53 10.03 12.48
C SER A 79 1.25 8.89 13.20
N PRO A 80 2.16 9.18 14.14
CA PRO A 80 3.09 8.21 14.71
C PRO A 80 2.41 7.04 15.43
N ARG A 81 1.22 7.23 15.98
CA ARG A 81 0.46 6.20 16.71
C ARG A 81 -0.77 5.68 15.97
N VAL A 82 -0.99 6.12 14.73
CA VAL A 82 -2.12 5.66 13.93
C VAL A 82 -1.64 4.69 12.86
N LEU A 83 -2.25 3.52 12.80
CA LEU A 83 -2.07 2.53 11.73
C LEU A 83 -3.33 2.52 10.89
N GLU A 84 -3.25 3.06 9.71
CA GLU A 84 -4.34 3.03 8.74
C GLU A 84 -4.08 1.95 7.69
N THR A 85 -5.11 1.20 7.33
CA THR A 85 -5.05 0.18 6.29
C THR A 85 -6.35 0.11 5.51
N ILE A 86 -6.27 -0.41 4.30
CA ILE A 86 -7.43 -0.65 3.44
C ILE A 86 -7.59 -2.15 3.25
N ILE A 87 -8.77 -2.66 3.58
CA ILE A 87 -9.08 -4.08 3.60
C ILE A 87 -10.03 -4.40 2.47
N ASN A 88 -9.59 -5.29 1.59
CA ASN A 88 -10.37 -5.79 0.46
C ASN A 88 -11.01 -7.14 0.79
N HIS A 89 -12.21 -7.33 0.30
CA HIS A 89 -13.02 -8.50 0.52
C HIS A 89 -13.61 -9.09 -0.79
N THR A 90 -13.08 -8.68 -1.93
CA THR A 90 -13.67 -8.94 -3.26
C THR A 90 -13.35 -10.32 -3.86
N HIS A 91 -12.49 -11.15 -3.26
CA HIS A 91 -12.07 -12.42 -3.84
C HIS A 91 -12.90 -13.60 -3.33
N GLU A 92 -13.09 -14.60 -4.20
CA GLU A 92 -13.84 -15.84 -3.88
C GLU A 92 -13.21 -16.61 -2.71
N ASP A 93 -11.87 -16.57 -2.59
CA ASP A 93 -11.12 -17.14 -1.46
C ASP A 93 -11.03 -16.17 -0.27
N ARG A 94 -12.15 -15.61 0.12
CA ARG A 94 -12.26 -14.64 1.20
C ARG A 94 -11.65 -15.17 2.48
N SER A 95 -10.60 -14.51 2.97
CA SER A 95 -10.05 -14.89 4.26
C SER A 95 -11.08 -14.61 5.35
N ASP A 96 -11.16 -15.52 6.32
CA ASP A 96 -12.06 -15.44 7.45
C ASP A 96 -11.92 -14.09 8.21
N THR A 97 -10.71 -13.57 8.29
CA THR A 97 -10.43 -12.26 8.89
C THR A 97 -10.85 -11.08 8.02
N SER A 98 -10.77 -11.18 6.69
CA SER A 98 -11.28 -10.12 5.80
C SER A 98 -12.81 -9.99 5.89
N ILE A 99 -13.53 -11.11 6.09
CA ILE A 99 -14.96 -11.10 6.37
C ILE A 99 -15.24 -10.35 7.67
N TRP A 100 -14.50 -10.66 8.74
CA TRP A 100 -14.70 -10.04 10.04
C TRP A 100 -14.56 -8.51 10.00
N TRP A 101 -13.58 -7.99 9.24
CA TRP A 101 -13.42 -6.54 9.06
C TRP A 101 -14.62 -5.85 8.38
N GLN A 102 -15.51 -6.61 7.74
CA GLN A 102 -16.72 -6.09 7.09
C GLN A 102 -17.98 -6.24 7.97
N THR A 103 -17.86 -6.82 9.17
CA THR A 103 -18.98 -7.02 10.09
C THR A 103 -19.28 -5.78 10.93
N ASP A 104 -20.45 -5.75 11.56
CA ASP A 104 -20.84 -4.70 12.51
C ASP A 104 -20.04 -4.75 13.82
N GLU A 105 -19.33 -5.86 14.09
CA GLU A 105 -18.45 -5.97 15.25
C GLU A 105 -17.35 -4.90 15.22
N ILE A 106 -16.82 -4.57 14.06
CA ILE A 106 -15.84 -3.49 13.90
C ILE A 106 -16.43 -2.12 14.25
N GLU A 107 -17.71 -1.89 13.93
CA GLU A 107 -18.40 -0.67 14.33
C GLU A 107 -18.58 -0.60 15.86
N SER A 108 -18.79 -1.75 16.51
CA SER A 108 -18.84 -1.82 17.98
C SER A 108 -17.49 -1.50 18.60
N LEU A 109 -16.39 -2.06 18.08
CA LEU A 109 -15.04 -1.73 18.50
C LEU A 109 -14.70 -0.25 18.28
N HIS A 110 -15.18 0.34 17.18
CA HIS A 110 -15.03 1.76 16.89
C HIS A 110 -15.73 2.64 17.91
N ARG A 111 -16.87 2.21 18.44
CA ARG A 111 -17.57 2.90 19.54
C ARG A 111 -16.86 2.81 20.89
N GLY A 112 -15.71 2.17 20.96
CA GLY A 112 -14.87 2.12 22.16
C GLY A 112 -15.08 0.88 23.03
N GLU A 113 -15.75 -0.14 22.51
CA GLU A 113 -16.10 -1.36 23.25
C GLU A 113 -14.99 -2.43 23.29
N GLY A 114 -13.82 -2.16 22.63
CA GLY A 114 -12.74 -3.13 22.65
C GLY A 114 -11.48 -2.71 21.91
N THR A 115 -10.54 -3.65 21.84
CA THR A 115 -9.23 -3.44 21.21
C THR A 115 -8.85 -4.61 20.32
N ILE A 116 -7.91 -4.34 19.42
CA ILE A 116 -7.27 -5.34 18.56
C ILE A 116 -5.79 -5.35 18.90
N ASP A 117 -5.23 -6.52 19.17
CA ASP A 117 -3.80 -6.67 19.42
C ASP A 117 -2.99 -6.39 18.15
N VAL A 118 -2.03 -5.48 18.26
CA VAL A 118 -1.07 -5.13 17.21
C VAL A 118 0.34 -5.42 17.69
N ARG A 119 1.14 -6.10 16.84
CA ARG A 119 2.55 -6.32 17.11
C ARG A 119 3.34 -5.06 16.80
N LEU A 120 4.17 -4.63 17.75
CA LEU A 120 5.15 -3.59 17.51
C LEU A 120 6.30 -4.13 16.66
N ALA A 121 6.82 -3.27 15.77
CA ALA A 121 7.96 -3.58 14.91
C ALA A 121 9.30 -3.41 15.68
N ILE A 122 9.36 -3.96 16.88
CA ILE A 122 10.53 -3.89 17.76
C ILE A 122 10.72 -5.20 18.51
N ASN A 123 11.95 -5.63 18.67
CA ASN A 123 12.32 -6.73 19.52
C ASN A 123 12.43 -6.30 20.98
N PRO A 124 12.31 -7.23 21.95
CA PRO A 124 12.51 -6.94 23.37
C PRO A 124 13.89 -6.35 23.75
N ASP A 125 14.90 -6.55 22.90
CA ASP A 125 16.24 -5.96 23.04
C ASP A 125 16.34 -4.53 22.48
N GLY A 126 15.23 -3.95 22.02
CA GLY A 126 15.17 -2.61 21.46
C GLY A 126 15.54 -2.52 19.97
N THR A 127 15.91 -3.62 19.34
CA THR A 127 16.20 -3.62 17.90
C THR A 127 14.91 -3.55 17.08
N HIS A 128 14.91 -2.79 16.00
CA HIS A 128 13.76 -2.70 15.11
C HIS A 128 13.60 -3.95 14.25
N LEU A 129 12.38 -4.46 14.23
CA LEU A 129 11.96 -5.46 13.27
C LEU A 129 11.57 -4.77 11.97
N ASP A 130 12.17 -5.19 10.89
CA ASP A 130 11.60 -4.94 9.59
C ASP A 130 10.64 -6.09 9.25
N LEU A 131 9.36 -5.80 9.31
CA LEU A 131 8.32 -6.80 9.03
C LEU A 131 8.31 -7.23 7.56
N PHE A 132 8.88 -6.43 6.67
CA PHE A 132 9.06 -6.80 5.26
C PHE A 132 10.34 -7.62 5.01
N GLU A 133 11.46 -7.31 5.70
CA GLU A 133 12.69 -8.09 5.57
C GLU A 133 12.52 -9.54 6.00
N ASN A 134 11.71 -9.78 7.00
CA ASN A 134 11.40 -11.13 7.47
C ASN A 134 10.25 -11.79 6.69
N SER A 135 9.78 -11.18 5.61
CA SER A 135 8.83 -11.83 4.72
C SER A 135 9.52 -13.01 4.03
N PRO A 136 8.90 -14.21 3.98
CA PRO A 136 9.46 -15.37 3.28
C PRO A 136 9.61 -15.14 1.77
N HIS A 137 9.35 -13.96 1.29
CA HIS A 137 9.30 -13.59 -0.13
C HIS A 137 10.53 -12.81 -0.63
N GLY A 138 11.53 -12.52 0.23
CA GLY A 138 12.80 -11.90 -0.16
C GLY A 138 12.73 -10.40 -0.48
N GLU A 139 13.89 -9.79 -0.71
CA GLU A 139 14.04 -8.34 -0.95
C GLU A 139 13.29 -7.83 -2.19
N GLU A 140 13.15 -8.65 -3.23
CA GLU A 140 12.49 -8.29 -4.49
C GLU A 140 11.00 -7.94 -4.32
N ARG A 141 10.39 -8.37 -3.21
CA ARG A 141 8.97 -8.16 -2.91
C ARG A 141 8.73 -7.06 -1.87
N ASN A 142 9.77 -6.35 -1.48
CA ASN A 142 9.68 -5.28 -0.51
C ASN A 142 9.44 -3.94 -1.22
N LEU A 143 8.34 -3.27 -0.89
CA LEU A 143 8.00 -1.95 -1.44
C LEU A 143 8.66 -0.81 -0.65
N ARG A 144 9.89 -0.97 -0.16
CA ARG A 144 10.60 0.12 0.51
C ARG A 144 10.95 1.24 -0.46
N LEU A 145 10.94 2.45 0.08
CA LEU A 145 11.61 3.57 -0.54
C LEU A 145 13.13 3.43 -0.35
N GLU A 146 13.88 3.91 -1.29
CA GLU A 146 15.31 4.11 -1.15
C GLU A 146 15.59 5.16 -0.05
N PRO A 147 16.82 5.21 0.52
CA PRO A 147 17.19 6.21 1.51
C PRO A 147 16.96 7.65 1.04
N ASP A 148 16.57 8.53 1.97
CA ASP A 148 16.18 9.92 1.68
C ASP A 148 17.26 10.75 0.96
N ASP A 149 18.53 10.46 1.19
CA ASP A 149 19.67 11.12 0.55
C ASP A 149 19.76 10.87 -0.96
N GLN A 150 19.11 9.82 -1.46
CA GLN A 150 19.05 9.49 -2.88
C GLN A 150 17.85 10.13 -3.60
N TRP A 151 16.83 10.60 -2.86
CA TRP A 151 15.57 11.07 -3.43
C TRP A 151 15.66 12.23 -4.42
N PRO A 152 16.56 13.22 -4.32
CA PRO A 152 16.58 14.37 -5.22
C PRO A 152 16.59 14.02 -6.71
N THR A 153 17.05 12.83 -7.06
CA THR A 153 17.14 12.36 -8.46
C THR A 153 16.18 11.20 -8.78
N MET A 154 15.46 10.68 -7.77
CA MET A 154 14.66 9.48 -7.92
C MET A 154 13.36 9.74 -8.66
N ARG A 155 13.02 8.80 -9.54
CA ARG A 155 11.74 8.73 -10.25
C ARG A 155 11.07 7.41 -9.95
N TYR A 156 9.93 7.47 -9.30
CA TYR A 156 9.12 6.30 -8.98
C TYR A 156 7.91 6.22 -9.89
N VAL A 157 7.62 5.02 -10.38
CA VAL A 157 6.35 4.68 -11.02
C VAL A 157 5.69 3.62 -10.15
N ALA A 158 4.54 3.95 -9.60
CA ALA A 158 3.77 3.07 -8.75
C ALA A 158 2.51 2.60 -9.48
N ILE A 159 2.35 1.29 -9.62
CA ILE A 159 1.16 0.65 -10.21
C ILE A 159 0.37 0.00 -9.09
N ALA A 160 -0.81 0.52 -8.84
CA ALA A 160 -1.73 0.08 -7.80
C ALA A 160 -2.94 -0.61 -8.41
N LEU A 161 -3.22 -1.84 -8.03
CA LEU A 161 -4.46 -2.54 -8.42
C LEU A 161 -5.41 -2.57 -7.23
N SER A 162 -6.57 -1.94 -7.34
CA SER A 162 -7.57 -1.86 -6.28
C SER A 162 -6.95 -1.40 -4.96
N THR A 163 -7.06 -2.17 -3.88
CA THR A 163 -6.47 -1.88 -2.58
C THR A 163 -4.93 -1.87 -2.56
N GLY A 164 -4.29 -2.25 -3.65
CA GLY A 164 -2.84 -2.07 -3.84
C GLY A 164 -2.37 -0.61 -3.84
N ILE A 165 -3.28 0.34 -3.79
CA ILE A 165 -2.95 1.74 -3.52
C ILE A 165 -2.41 1.96 -2.10
N THR A 166 -2.74 1.07 -1.16
CA THR A 166 -2.43 1.21 0.28
C THR A 166 -0.97 1.60 0.58
N PRO A 167 0.07 0.88 0.11
CA PRO A 167 1.46 1.26 0.39
C PRO A 167 1.83 2.60 -0.25
N PHE A 168 1.22 2.94 -1.37
CA PHE A 168 1.56 4.18 -2.09
C PHE A 168 0.92 5.42 -1.46
N LEU A 169 -0.18 5.28 -0.73
CA LEU A 169 -0.69 6.35 0.13
C LEU A 169 0.30 6.65 1.26
N ALA A 170 0.87 5.62 1.90
CA ALA A 170 1.93 5.81 2.89
C ALA A 170 3.19 6.47 2.29
N TYR A 171 3.57 6.12 1.04
CA TYR A 171 4.64 6.78 0.31
C TYR A 171 4.38 8.27 0.16
N LEU A 172 3.18 8.62 -0.33
CA LEU A 172 2.80 10.00 -0.55
C LEU A 172 2.80 10.81 0.74
N ASP A 173 2.24 10.25 1.82
CA ASP A 173 2.22 10.89 3.11
C ASP A 173 3.65 11.13 3.63
N TYR A 174 4.53 10.13 3.51
CA TYR A 174 5.93 10.25 3.88
C TYR A 174 6.69 11.26 3.00
N MET A 175 6.52 11.18 1.68
CA MET A 175 7.16 12.09 0.73
C MET A 175 6.73 13.55 0.95
N GLN A 176 5.44 13.79 1.21
CA GLN A 176 4.94 15.13 1.54
C GLN A 176 5.57 15.67 2.82
N ALA A 177 5.62 14.84 3.89
CA ALA A 177 6.22 15.23 5.17
C ALA A 177 7.70 15.59 5.05
N ARG A 178 8.38 15.09 4.01
CA ARG A 178 9.78 15.36 3.66
C ARG A 178 9.94 16.32 2.48
N ASP A 179 8.87 17.04 2.10
CA ASP A 179 8.87 17.94 0.95
C ASP A 179 9.43 17.31 -0.32
N PHE A 180 9.15 16.03 -0.58
CA PHE A 180 9.67 15.21 -1.68
C PHE A 180 11.22 15.17 -1.75
N GLY A 181 11.91 15.41 -0.64
CA GLY A 181 13.37 15.45 -0.59
C GLY A 181 13.97 16.64 -1.32
N ARG A 182 13.20 17.72 -1.47
CA ARG A 182 13.73 18.96 -2.07
C ARG A 182 14.82 19.58 -1.17
N VAL A 183 15.97 19.84 -1.78
CA VAL A 183 17.09 20.51 -1.12
C VAL A 183 17.69 21.56 -2.08
N HIS A 184 17.83 22.79 -1.61
CA HIS A 184 18.34 23.91 -2.42
C HIS A 184 17.60 24.02 -3.77
N ASP A 185 18.32 23.87 -4.88
CA ASP A 185 17.78 24.00 -6.24
C ASP A 185 17.22 22.68 -6.82
N SER A 186 17.22 21.59 -6.06
CA SER A 186 16.68 20.32 -6.53
C SER A 186 15.15 20.33 -6.54
N LEU A 187 14.55 19.74 -7.58
CA LEU A 187 13.10 19.54 -7.66
C LEU A 187 12.59 18.44 -6.73
N GLY A 188 13.49 17.65 -6.14
CA GLY A 188 13.14 16.48 -5.34
C GLY A 188 12.70 15.26 -6.16
N CYS A 189 12.29 14.20 -5.48
CA CYS A 189 11.82 12.99 -6.14
C CYS A 189 10.50 13.21 -6.89
N ARG A 190 10.24 12.35 -7.87
CA ARG A 190 8.99 12.30 -8.60
C ARG A 190 8.31 10.95 -8.41
N LEU A 191 7.02 10.96 -8.12
CA LEU A 191 6.17 9.78 -8.08
C LEU A 191 5.05 9.91 -9.12
N THR A 192 4.97 8.96 -10.03
CA THR A 192 3.83 8.74 -10.91
C THR A 192 3.01 7.58 -10.35
N LEU A 193 1.80 7.85 -9.85
CA LEU A 193 0.91 6.86 -9.28
C LEU A 193 -0.21 6.53 -10.28
N ILE A 194 -0.24 5.28 -10.71
CA ILE A 194 -1.26 4.74 -11.59
C ILE A 194 -2.16 3.81 -10.78
N VAL A 195 -3.43 4.15 -10.67
CA VAL A 195 -4.42 3.39 -9.88
C VAL A 195 -5.44 2.76 -10.80
N SER A 196 -5.46 1.43 -10.85
CA SER A 196 -6.37 0.67 -11.69
C SER A 196 -7.44 -0.02 -10.84
N VAL A 197 -8.70 0.37 -11.05
CA VAL A 197 -9.88 -0.18 -10.38
C VAL A 197 -10.95 -0.57 -11.39
N ARG A 198 -11.97 -1.31 -10.95
CA ARG A 198 -13.08 -1.73 -11.84
C ARG A 198 -14.03 -0.58 -12.12
N HIS A 199 -14.40 0.16 -11.08
CA HIS A 199 -15.45 1.19 -11.09
C HIS A 199 -14.97 2.44 -10.35
N GLN A 200 -15.49 3.59 -10.73
CA GLN A 200 -15.13 4.90 -10.14
C GLN A 200 -15.29 4.94 -8.61
N LYS A 201 -16.35 4.33 -8.07
CA LYS A 201 -16.60 4.26 -6.61
C LYS A 201 -15.48 3.59 -5.80
N GLN A 202 -14.62 2.79 -6.47
CA GLN A 202 -13.49 2.11 -5.85
C GLN A 202 -12.19 2.95 -5.85
N LEU A 203 -12.24 4.17 -6.38
CA LEU A 203 -11.10 5.10 -6.36
C LEU A 203 -10.97 5.73 -4.97
N MET A 204 -10.10 5.18 -4.17
CA MET A 204 -9.81 5.66 -2.83
C MET A 204 -9.08 7.00 -2.88
N GLN A 205 -9.55 7.96 -2.08
CA GLN A 205 -8.97 9.31 -1.97
C GLN A 205 -8.83 10.06 -3.31
N HIS A 206 -9.69 9.78 -4.30
CA HIS A 206 -9.57 10.30 -5.66
C HIS A 206 -9.38 11.81 -5.72
N GLU A 207 -10.29 12.57 -5.09
CA GLU A 207 -10.23 14.02 -5.08
C GLU A 207 -9.02 14.58 -4.35
N ALA A 208 -8.61 13.93 -3.25
CA ALA A 208 -7.41 14.31 -2.51
C ALA A 208 -6.14 14.11 -3.35
N LEU A 209 -6.05 13.00 -4.09
CA LEU A 209 -4.94 12.71 -4.99
C LEU A 209 -4.90 13.68 -6.18
N LEU A 210 -6.05 14.05 -6.75
CA LEU A 210 -6.12 15.09 -7.78
C LEU A 210 -5.67 16.45 -7.24
N ALA A 211 -6.12 16.82 -6.04
CA ALA A 211 -5.70 18.07 -5.40
C ALA A 211 -4.19 18.07 -5.12
N LEU A 212 -3.65 16.93 -4.68
CA LEU A 212 -2.22 16.76 -4.43
C LEU A 212 -1.39 16.90 -5.72
N ALA A 213 -1.83 16.29 -6.81
CA ALA A 213 -1.16 16.40 -8.11
C ALA A 213 -1.15 17.85 -8.61
N ARG A 214 -2.23 18.61 -8.40
CA ARG A 214 -2.27 20.06 -8.71
C ARG A 214 -1.32 20.86 -7.82
N ARG A 215 -1.18 20.50 -6.55
CA ARG A 215 -0.31 21.19 -5.59
C ARG A 215 1.18 20.94 -5.84
N PHE A 216 1.54 19.73 -6.27
CA PHE A 216 2.92 19.29 -6.48
C PHE A 216 3.16 18.78 -7.92
N PRO A 217 2.93 19.58 -8.97
CA PRO A 217 2.90 19.11 -10.36
C PRO A 217 4.24 18.57 -10.85
N HIS A 218 5.36 18.96 -10.22
CA HIS A 218 6.70 18.45 -10.55
C HIS A 218 7.05 17.15 -9.84
N ASN A 219 6.41 16.88 -8.69
CA ASN A 219 6.75 15.77 -7.81
C ASN A 219 5.73 14.64 -7.85
N PHE A 220 4.46 14.95 -8.13
CA PHE A 220 3.40 13.94 -8.10
C PHE A 220 2.50 14.03 -9.33
N GLN A 221 2.32 12.87 -9.96
CA GLN A 221 1.36 12.67 -11.04
C GLN A 221 0.42 11.52 -10.68
N TYR A 222 -0.86 11.71 -10.93
CA TYR A 222 -1.90 10.73 -10.62
C TYR A 222 -2.69 10.35 -11.87
N TYR A 223 -2.73 9.06 -12.17
CA TYR A 223 -3.43 8.48 -13.32
C TYR A 223 -4.43 7.42 -12.87
N PRO A 224 -5.71 7.77 -12.63
CA PRO A 224 -6.76 6.78 -12.37
C PRO A 224 -7.18 6.08 -13.66
N VAL A 225 -7.35 4.77 -13.60
CA VAL A 225 -7.74 3.91 -14.72
C VAL A 225 -8.94 3.07 -14.32
N LEU A 226 -10.04 3.16 -15.07
CA LEU A 226 -11.23 2.33 -14.89
C LEU A 226 -11.21 1.18 -15.90
N THR A 227 -11.33 -0.07 -15.39
CA THR A 227 -11.14 -1.26 -16.23
C THR A 227 -12.41 -1.91 -16.73
N ARG A 228 -13.58 -1.60 -16.15
CA ARG A 228 -14.87 -2.21 -16.54
C ARG A 228 -15.94 -1.21 -16.92
N GLU A 229 -16.19 -0.24 -16.05
CA GLU A 229 -17.21 0.77 -16.26
C GLU A 229 -16.66 2.16 -15.99
N TRP A 230 -16.96 3.10 -16.84
CA TRP A 230 -16.59 4.51 -16.70
C TRP A 230 -17.75 5.41 -17.12
N PRO A 231 -17.91 6.57 -16.47
CA PRO A 231 -18.84 7.58 -16.89
C PRO A 231 -18.56 8.04 -18.34
N PRO A 232 -19.58 8.50 -19.10
CA PRO A 232 -19.38 8.98 -20.47
C PRO A 232 -18.34 10.09 -20.60
N ASP A 233 -18.25 10.95 -19.60
CA ASP A 233 -17.34 12.10 -19.47
C ASP A 233 -16.05 11.78 -18.73
N TRP A 234 -15.73 10.50 -18.47
CA TRP A 234 -14.50 10.09 -17.77
C TRP A 234 -13.26 10.51 -18.56
N PRO A 235 -12.44 11.49 -18.03
CA PRO A 235 -11.37 12.10 -18.80
C PRO A 235 -10.02 11.35 -18.68
N TYR A 236 -9.97 10.29 -17.83
CA TYR A 236 -8.73 9.57 -17.52
C TYR A 236 -8.65 8.22 -18.22
N GLY A 237 -7.75 7.34 -17.76
CA GLY A 237 -7.50 6.03 -18.35
C GLY A 237 -8.73 5.11 -18.35
N LYS A 238 -8.90 4.37 -19.45
CA LYS A 238 -9.97 3.40 -19.67
C LYS A 238 -9.40 2.07 -20.11
N GLY A 239 -9.99 0.98 -19.62
CA GLY A 239 -9.57 -0.36 -19.97
C GLY A 239 -8.30 -0.80 -19.23
N ARG A 240 -7.63 -1.82 -19.74
CA ARG A 240 -6.41 -2.34 -19.11
C ARG A 240 -5.20 -1.50 -19.52
N MET A 241 -4.34 -1.16 -18.56
CA MET A 241 -3.05 -0.51 -18.83
C MET A 241 -2.06 -1.40 -19.56
N ILE A 242 -2.14 -2.67 -19.30
CA ILE A 242 -1.32 -3.70 -19.93
C ILE A 242 -2.29 -4.66 -20.59
N CYS A 243 -2.28 -4.69 -21.90
CA CYS A 243 -3.19 -5.52 -22.67
C CYS A 243 -2.46 -6.81 -23.07
N ALA A 244 -2.98 -7.96 -22.64
CA ALA A 244 -2.65 -9.22 -23.29
C ALA A 244 -3.58 -9.35 -24.51
N SER A 245 -3.03 -9.44 -25.71
CA SER A 245 -3.82 -9.73 -26.90
C SER A 245 -4.34 -11.16 -26.81
N ASP A 246 -5.66 -11.33 -26.76
CA ASP A 246 -6.31 -12.64 -26.69
C ASP A 246 -6.24 -13.43 -28.03
N THR A 247 -5.61 -12.86 -29.08
CA THR A 247 -5.67 -13.39 -30.44
C THR A 247 -4.67 -14.50 -30.75
N CYS A 248 -3.79 -14.89 -29.80
CA CYS A 248 -2.89 -16.00 -30.02
C CYS A 248 -2.58 -16.76 -28.73
N GLU A 249 -3.16 -17.96 -28.57
CA GLU A 249 -2.89 -18.82 -27.39
C GLU A 249 -1.43 -19.31 -27.33
N ALA A 250 -0.65 -19.18 -28.41
CA ALA A 250 0.72 -19.69 -28.51
C ALA A 250 1.81 -18.63 -28.24
N SER A 251 1.51 -17.32 -28.34
CA SER A 251 2.46 -16.25 -28.04
C SER A 251 1.73 -15.07 -27.44
N ARG A 252 1.57 -15.08 -26.15
CA ARG A 252 0.95 -13.98 -25.40
C ARG A 252 1.83 -12.74 -25.51
N HIS A 253 1.51 -11.88 -26.46
CA HIS A 253 2.20 -10.59 -26.56
C HIS A 253 1.60 -9.60 -25.55
N ILE A 254 2.45 -9.05 -24.69
CA ILE A 254 2.07 -8.03 -23.73
C ILE A 254 2.31 -6.67 -24.34
N ASP A 255 1.24 -5.89 -24.52
CA ASP A 255 1.36 -4.51 -25.01
C ASP A 255 1.58 -3.53 -23.84
N LEU A 256 2.78 -2.97 -23.75
CA LEU A 256 3.14 -1.92 -22.79
C LEU A 256 2.85 -0.50 -23.31
N THR A 257 2.37 -0.34 -24.54
CA THR A 257 2.13 0.99 -25.14
C THR A 257 1.27 1.89 -24.27
N PRO A 258 0.18 1.41 -23.60
CA PRO A 258 -0.60 2.27 -22.72
C PRO A 258 0.21 2.79 -21.51
N LEU A 259 1.06 1.96 -20.93
CA LEU A 259 1.96 2.35 -19.84
C LEU A 259 3.02 3.34 -20.31
N LEU A 260 3.65 3.07 -21.46
CA LEU A 260 4.68 3.92 -22.05
C LEU A 260 4.15 5.27 -22.52
N LYS A 261 2.85 5.37 -22.85
CA LYS A 261 2.21 6.68 -23.10
C LYS A 261 2.12 7.54 -21.84
N ILE A 262 1.94 6.91 -20.67
CA ILE A 262 1.90 7.62 -19.38
C ILE A 262 3.32 7.95 -18.92
N VAL A 263 4.25 7.01 -19.08
CA VAL A 263 5.65 7.11 -18.62
C VAL A 263 6.59 6.76 -19.78
N PRO A 264 6.90 7.71 -20.69
CA PRO A 264 7.76 7.43 -21.84
C PRO A 264 9.21 7.07 -21.48
N ASP A 265 9.68 7.54 -20.33
CA ASP A 265 11.02 7.33 -19.79
C ASP A 265 11.06 6.29 -18.67
N LEU A 266 10.26 5.21 -18.80
CA LEU A 266 10.13 4.14 -17.82
C LEU A 266 11.46 3.44 -17.51
N ASP A 267 12.39 3.39 -18.47
CA ASP A 267 13.75 2.89 -18.33
C ASP A 267 14.59 3.67 -17.29
N ARG A 268 14.17 4.89 -16.96
CA ARG A 268 14.82 5.77 -15.97
C ARG A 268 14.08 5.82 -14.65
N CYS A 269 13.20 4.84 -14.39
CA CYS A 269 12.32 4.85 -13.24
C CYS A 269 12.53 3.63 -12.34
N HIS A 270 12.26 3.83 -11.06
CA HIS A 270 12.08 2.74 -10.09
C HIS A 270 10.61 2.31 -10.13
N LEU A 271 10.35 1.13 -10.67
CA LEU A 271 9.00 0.60 -10.80
C LEU A 271 8.59 -0.11 -9.51
N ARG A 272 7.42 0.24 -9.01
CA ARG A 272 6.77 -0.34 -7.83
C ARG A 272 5.39 -0.83 -8.21
N MET A 273 5.00 -2.02 -7.78
CA MET A 273 3.69 -2.56 -8.05
C MET A 273 3.08 -3.19 -6.80
N CYS A 274 1.81 -2.90 -6.54
CA CYS A 274 1.04 -3.60 -5.52
C CYS A 274 -0.27 -4.09 -6.12
N GLY A 275 -0.52 -5.42 -6.04
CA GLY A 275 -1.70 -6.03 -6.65
C GLY A 275 -1.62 -7.55 -6.81
N ASN A 276 -2.31 -8.09 -7.81
CA ASN A 276 -2.32 -9.53 -8.02
C ASN A 276 -1.05 -10.01 -8.75
N ALA A 277 -0.68 -11.27 -8.47
CA ALA A 277 0.51 -11.89 -9.02
C ALA A 277 0.49 -11.98 -10.56
N ARG A 278 -0.68 -12.24 -11.16
CA ARG A 278 -0.81 -12.31 -12.62
C ARG A 278 -0.42 -11.00 -13.30
N CYS A 279 -0.87 -9.86 -12.78
CA CYS A 279 -0.51 -8.56 -13.36
C CYS A 279 0.98 -8.25 -13.21
N ARG A 280 1.58 -8.63 -12.08
CA ARG A 280 3.04 -8.55 -11.89
C ARG A 280 3.77 -9.34 -12.98
N ASP A 281 3.37 -10.59 -13.20
CA ASP A 281 4.01 -11.47 -14.17
C ASP A 281 3.83 -10.94 -15.61
N GLU A 282 2.66 -10.39 -15.92
CA GLU A 282 2.40 -9.72 -17.20
C GLU A 282 3.29 -8.47 -17.39
N ILE A 283 3.52 -7.66 -16.34
CA ILE A 283 4.46 -6.53 -16.39
C ILE A 283 5.89 -7.03 -16.68
N VAL A 284 6.37 -8.01 -15.92
CA VAL A 284 7.73 -8.55 -16.07
C VAL A 284 7.91 -9.11 -17.50
N GLN A 285 6.96 -9.89 -17.97
CA GLN A 285 6.98 -10.44 -19.33
C GLN A 285 6.96 -9.31 -20.38
N GLY A 286 6.13 -8.29 -20.20
CA GLY A 286 6.08 -7.15 -21.11
C GLY A 286 7.39 -6.38 -21.17
N LEU A 287 8.03 -6.12 -20.03
CA LEU A 287 9.35 -5.48 -19.98
C LEU A 287 10.39 -6.30 -20.76
N GLN A 288 10.40 -7.64 -20.59
CA GLN A 288 11.29 -8.54 -21.32
C GLN A 288 11.01 -8.53 -22.83
N GLN A 289 9.75 -8.63 -23.26
CA GLN A 289 9.36 -8.62 -24.67
C GLN A 289 9.72 -7.33 -25.39
N HIS A 290 9.67 -6.20 -24.66
CA HIS A 290 10.05 -4.89 -25.20
C HIS A 290 11.54 -4.55 -25.01
N SER A 291 12.33 -5.47 -24.44
CA SER A 291 13.75 -5.23 -24.10
C SER A 291 13.94 -3.94 -23.26
N LEU A 292 13.01 -3.69 -22.36
CA LEU A 292 12.98 -2.50 -21.50
C LEU A 292 13.51 -2.85 -20.13
N GLU A 293 14.62 -2.24 -19.75
CA GLU A 293 15.20 -2.34 -18.41
C GLU A 293 14.81 -1.12 -17.58
N VAL A 294 14.21 -1.35 -16.39
CA VAL A 294 13.94 -0.31 -15.40
C VAL A 294 15.05 -0.27 -14.35
N LEU A 295 15.25 0.87 -13.67
CA LEU A 295 16.30 0.99 -12.65
C LEU A 295 16.15 -0.02 -11.51
N SER A 296 14.93 -0.29 -11.10
CA SER A 296 14.58 -1.40 -10.20
C SER A 296 13.10 -1.74 -10.33
N PHE A 297 12.76 -3.01 -10.11
CA PHE A 297 11.37 -3.46 -10.01
C PHE A 297 11.15 -4.15 -8.66
N ARG A 298 10.20 -3.64 -7.89
CA ARG A 298 9.77 -4.28 -6.64
C ARG A 298 8.24 -4.40 -6.61
N SER A 299 7.74 -5.49 -6.04
CA SER A 299 6.30 -5.74 -6.01
C SER A 299 5.86 -6.39 -4.71
N GLU A 300 4.66 -6.04 -4.27
CA GLU A 300 3.88 -6.75 -3.25
C GLU A 300 2.66 -7.36 -3.95
N VAL A 301 2.45 -8.66 -3.78
CA VAL A 301 1.34 -9.38 -4.41
C VAL A 301 0.57 -10.21 -3.39
N TRP A 302 -0.76 -10.33 -3.58
CA TRP A 302 -1.67 -11.13 -2.79
C TRP A 302 -2.44 -12.13 -3.66
#